data_a1bcca67650d4bc0af01666a9f10ca69
#
_entry.id   a1bcca67650d4bc0af01666a9f10ca69
#
_cell.length_a   1.000
_cell.length_b   1.000
_cell.length_c   1.000
_cell.angle_alpha   90.00
_cell.angle_beta   90.00
_cell.angle_gamma   90.00
#
_symmetry.space_group_name_H-M   'P 1'
#
loop_
_entity.id
_entity.type
_entity.pdbx_description
1 polymer ?
#
loop_
_entity_poly.entity_id
_entity_poly.type
_entity_poly.pdbx_seq_one_letter_code
_entity_poly.pdbx_strand_id
1 'polypeptide(L)'
;MKRLLAACTLGLALTIPAAHADDAHEFGISPQATYELMQERGDEVLFIDVRDPVEIMFVGFTDEVDLNIPFLLVDRHDWDAENNRFRPGRNPEFVAQVDAALEARGLDRDARIITMCRSGSERGEPSARFLRENGFANARYVVNGFQGDTIREGEYAGFRLKNGWQNSGLPWDTRMNPEKIHRSD
;
A
#
# COMPACT_ATOMS: atom_id res chain seq x y z
N MET A 1 56.91 20.11 -39.32
CA MET A 1 56.41 19.23 -38.26
C MET A 1 55.16 19.89 -37.62
N LYS A 2 53.94 19.44 -38.05
CA LYS A 2 52.68 19.94 -37.53
C LYS A 2 52.14 18.93 -36.51
N ARG A 3 51.97 19.35 -35.26
CA ARG A 3 51.38 18.55 -34.18
C ARG A 3 49.84 18.74 -34.23
N LEU A 4 49.11 17.66 -34.50
CA LEU A 4 47.65 17.61 -34.29
C LEU A 4 47.40 17.40 -32.80
N LEU A 5 46.61 18.31 -32.22
CA LEU A 5 45.99 18.11 -30.91
C LEU A 5 44.61 17.46 -31.14
N ALA A 6 44.44 16.26 -30.61
CA ALA A 6 43.14 15.59 -30.56
C ALA A 6 42.40 16.05 -29.30
N ALA A 7 41.26 16.70 -29.49
CA ALA A 7 40.34 17.05 -28.37
C ALA A 7 39.41 15.87 -28.11
N CYS A 8 39.56 15.23 -26.93
CA CYS A 8 38.58 14.27 -26.42
C CYS A 8 37.38 15.02 -25.80
N THR A 9 36.26 14.99 -26.47
CA THR A 9 34.99 15.42 -25.89
C THR A 9 34.40 14.31 -25.02
N LEU A 10 34.43 14.52 -23.70
CA LEU A 10 33.79 13.64 -22.74
C LEU A 10 32.27 13.89 -22.77
N GLY A 11 31.52 13.00 -23.41
CA GLY A 11 30.07 13.04 -23.42
C GLY A 11 29.50 12.64 -22.06
N LEU A 12 28.91 13.59 -21.34
CA LEU A 12 28.15 13.35 -20.10
C LEU A 12 26.82 12.72 -20.50
N ALA A 13 26.67 11.41 -20.32
CA ALA A 13 25.39 10.73 -20.48
C ALA A 13 24.48 11.10 -19.31
N LEU A 14 23.49 11.98 -19.56
CA LEU A 14 22.38 12.17 -18.63
C LEU A 14 21.55 10.87 -18.61
N THR A 15 21.65 10.13 -17.52
CA THR A 15 20.69 9.06 -17.22
C THR A 15 19.37 9.73 -16.81
N ILE A 16 18.41 9.74 -17.71
CA ILE A 16 17.01 10.09 -17.39
C ILE A 16 16.49 8.93 -16.53
N PRO A 17 16.02 9.19 -15.28
CA PRO A 17 15.38 8.14 -14.50
C PRO A 17 14.15 7.66 -15.27
N ALA A 18 13.99 6.34 -15.41
CA ALA A 18 12.85 5.73 -16.02
C ALA A 18 11.58 6.19 -15.25
N ALA A 19 10.63 6.81 -15.96
CA ALA A 19 9.31 7.09 -15.43
C ALA A 19 8.70 5.77 -14.96
N HIS A 20 8.45 5.65 -13.65
CA HIS A 20 7.87 4.47 -13.07
C HIS A 20 6.38 4.42 -13.48
N ALA A 21 5.84 3.20 -13.60
CA ALA A 21 4.47 2.88 -14.04
C ALA A 21 3.34 3.40 -13.12
N ASP A 22 3.59 4.45 -12.34
CA ASP A 22 2.62 5.10 -11.44
C ASP A 22 1.53 5.90 -12.18
N ASP A 23 1.72 6.18 -13.50
CA ASP A 23 0.80 7.01 -14.29
C ASP A 23 -0.55 6.33 -14.64
N ALA A 24 -0.68 5.03 -14.42
CA ALA A 24 -1.93 4.30 -14.69
C ALA A 24 -2.97 4.44 -13.57
N HIS A 25 -2.58 4.94 -12.40
CA HIS A 25 -3.42 5.07 -11.21
C HIS A 25 -3.26 6.47 -10.62
N GLU A 26 -4.30 7.28 -10.65
CA GLU A 26 -4.30 8.72 -10.31
C GLU A 26 -3.53 9.08 -9.01
N PHE A 27 -3.56 8.20 -8.00
CA PHE A 27 -2.85 8.34 -6.71
C PHE A 27 -2.28 7.00 -6.21
N GLY A 28 -1.97 6.12 -7.13
CA GLY A 28 -1.27 4.87 -6.84
C GLY A 28 0.23 5.08 -6.57
N ILE A 29 0.83 4.15 -5.84
CA ILE A 29 2.27 4.02 -5.65
C ILE A 29 2.62 2.54 -5.72
N SER A 30 3.73 2.16 -6.36
CA SER A 30 4.14 0.76 -6.44
C SER A 30 4.59 0.22 -5.08
N PRO A 31 4.55 -1.11 -4.84
CA PRO A 31 5.09 -1.71 -3.63
C PRO A 31 6.56 -1.34 -3.40
N GLN A 32 7.40 -1.36 -4.44
CA GLN A 32 8.81 -1.01 -4.37
C GLN A 32 9.02 0.45 -3.98
N ALA A 33 8.33 1.38 -4.67
CA ALA A 33 8.44 2.81 -4.36
C ALA A 33 7.89 3.13 -2.96
N THR A 34 6.88 2.37 -2.48
CA THR A 34 6.42 2.49 -1.10
C THR A 34 7.50 2.07 -0.11
N TYR A 35 8.13 0.92 -0.34
CA TYR A 35 9.20 0.43 0.52
C TYR A 35 10.39 1.40 0.56
N GLU A 36 10.86 1.86 -0.61
CA GLU A 36 11.94 2.84 -0.72
C GLU A 36 11.58 4.13 0.05
N LEU A 37 10.37 4.65 -0.12
CA LEU A 37 9.90 5.84 0.59
C LEU A 37 9.88 5.63 2.11
N MET A 38 9.46 4.45 2.60
CA MET A 38 9.47 4.13 4.03
C MET A 38 10.89 4.06 4.58
N GLN A 39 11.86 3.52 3.82
CA GLN A 39 13.26 3.46 4.25
C GLN A 39 13.92 4.85 4.28
N GLU A 40 13.57 5.74 3.36
CA GLU A 40 14.18 7.07 3.25
C GLU A 40 13.51 8.11 4.13
N ARG A 41 12.20 8.08 4.30
CA ARG A 41 11.37 9.13 4.90
C ARG A 41 10.21 8.56 5.72
N GLY A 42 10.37 7.42 6.34
CA GLY A 42 9.29 6.75 7.09
C GLY A 42 8.72 7.61 8.23
N ASP A 43 9.50 8.50 8.82
CA ASP A 43 9.07 9.45 9.85
C ASP A 43 8.09 10.54 9.34
N GLU A 44 8.03 10.78 8.02
CA GLU A 44 7.14 11.74 7.37
C GLU A 44 5.92 11.08 6.70
N VAL A 45 5.79 9.76 6.82
CA VAL A 45 4.77 8.96 6.13
C VAL A 45 3.98 8.16 7.15
N LEU A 46 2.67 8.08 6.99
CA LEU A 46 1.83 7.11 7.70
C LEU A 46 1.44 5.99 6.73
N PHE A 47 2.02 4.80 6.91
CA PHE A 47 1.73 3.62 6.09
C PHE A 47 0.77 2.69 6.81
N ILE A 48 -0.43 2.46 6.25
CA ILE A 48 -1.55 1.77 6.89
C ILE A 48 -1.94 0.51 6.12
N ASP A 49 -2.00 -0.63 6.83
CA ASP A 49 -2.71 -1.80 6.32
C ASP A 49 -4.20 -1.64 6.60
N VAL A 50 -5.02 -1.56 5.54
CA VAL A 50 -6.47 -1.33 5.66
C VAL A 50 -7.31 -2.61 5.53
N ARG A 51 -6.67 -3.78 5.66
CA ARG A 51 -7.35 -5.08 5.68
C ARG A 51 -8.04 -5.35 7.02
N ASP A 52 -9.04 -6.23 7.00
CA ASP A 52 -9.57 -6.83 8.22
C ASP A 52 -8.47 -7.67 8.92
N PRO A 53 -8.30 -7.59 10.25
CA PRO A 53 -7.27 -8.33 10.99
C PRO A 53 -7.33 -9.85 10.78
N VAL A 54 -8.54 -10.41 10.60
CA VAL A 54 -8.72 -11.85 10.34
C VAL A 54 -8.14 -12.24 8.98
N GLU A 55 -8.28 -11.37 7.97
CA GLU A 55 -7.64 -11.59 6.66
C GLU A 55 -6.10 -11.58 6.78
N ILE A 56 -5.54 -10.62 7.52
CA ILE A 56 -4.09 -10.51 7.75
C ILE A 56 -3.56 -11.80 8.37
N MET A 57 -4.26 -12.36 9.35
CA MET A 57 -3.88 -13.59 10.05
C MET A 57 -3.68 -14.79 9.09
N PHE A 58 -4.44 -14.86 8.00
CA PHE A 58 -4.34 -15.97 7.03
C PHE A 58 -3.49 -15.65 5.79
N VAL A 59 -3.29 -14.37 5.48
CA VAL A 59 -2.59 -13.94 4.25
C VAL A 59 -1.13 -13.56 4.53
N GLY A 60 -0.84 -13.06 5.74
CA GLY A 60 0.47 -12.55 6.12
C GLY A 60 0.50 -11.03 6.30
N PHE A 61 1.60 -10.54 6.84
CA PHE A 61 1.80 -9.18 7.31
C PHE A 61 3.19 -8.65 6.93
N THR A 62 3.34 -7.34 6.84
CA THR A 62 4.65 -6.68 6.80
C THR A 62 4.78 -5.67 7.93
N ASP A 63 5.90 -5.72 8.64
CA ASP A 63 6.23 -4.76 9.70
C ASP A 63 6.59 -3.36 9.17
N GLU A 64 6.67 -3.21 7.85
CA GLU A 64 6.88 -1.89 7.22
C GLU A 64 5.68 -0.95 7.38
N VAL A 65 4.46 -1.50 7.62
CA VAL A 65 3.30 -0.67 7.99
C VAL A 65 3.46 -0.15 9.41
N ASP A 66 2.96 1.05 9.64
CA ASP A 66 2.90 1.64 10.98
C ASP A 66 1.80 1.00 11.83
N LEU A 67 0.60 0.86 11.25
CA LEU A 67 -0.58 0.32 11.91
C LEU A 67 -1.48 -0.42 10.92
N ASN A 68 -2.30 -1.33 11.46
CA ASN A 68 -3.48 -1.83 10.80
C ASN A 68 -4.69 -1.01 11.25
N ILE A 69 -5.31 -0.28 10.33
CA ILE A 69 -6.57 0.45 10.53
C ILE A 69 -7.55 -0.03 9.46
N PRO A 70 -8.45 -0.97 9.76
CA PRO A 70 -9.33 -1.55 8.76
C PRO A 70 -10.26 -0.49 8.13
N PHE A 71 -10.34 -0.44 6.81
CA PHE A 71 -11.33 0.39 6.11
C PHE A 71 -12.71 -0.25 6.10
N LEU A 72 -12.74 -1.57 5.92
CA LEU A 72 -13.93 -2.40 6.01
C LEU A 72 -13.69 -3.48 7.07
N LEU A 73 -14.68 -3.67 7.93
CA LEU A 73 -14.74 -4.73 8.93
C LEU A 73 -15.75 -5.78 8.50
N VAL A 74 -15.41 -7.06 8.64
CA VAL A 74 -16.31 -8.17 8.31
C VAL A 74 -17.33 -8.36 9.42
N ASP A 75 -18.62 -8.21 9.08
CA ASP A 75 -19.72 -8.55 9.99
C ASP A 75 -20.07 -10.03 9.82
N ARG A 76 -19.74 -10.84 10.82
CA ARG A 76 -20.03 -12.28 10.84
C ARG A 76 -21.50 -12.61 11.07
N HIS A 77 -22.33 -11.62 11.35
CA HIS A 77 -23.79 -11.77 11.52
C HIS A 77 -24.56 -11.42 10.23
N ASP A 78 -23.93 -10.74 9.28
CA ASP A 78 -24.52 -10.37 7.98
C ASP A 78 -23.97 -11.24 6.86
N TRP A 79 -24.76 -12.22 6.42
CA TRP A 79 -24.42 -13.11 5.32
C TRP A 79 -24.95 -12.60 3.99
N ASP A 80 -24.07 -12.35 3.03
CA ASP A 80 -24.38 -11.99 1.65
C ASP A 80 -24.54 -13.27 0.82
N ALA A 81 -25.78 -13.73 0.68
CA ALA A 81 -26.09 -14.96 -0.06
C ALA A 81 -25.84 -14.86 -1.56
N GLU A 82 -25.86 -13.65 -2.14
CA GLU A 82 -25.59 -13.44 -3.56
C GLU A 82 -24.10 -13.64 -3.88
N ASN A 83 -23.23 -13.14 -3.01
CA ASN A 83 -21.76 -13.21 -3.19
C ASN A 83 -21.11 -14.34 -2.38
N ASN A 84 -21.89 -15.15 -1.66
CA ASN A 84 -21.43 -16.25 -0.80
C ASN A 84 -20.30 -15.82 0.17
N ARG A 85 -20.49 -14.70 0.86
CA ARG A 85 -19.52 -14.15 1.82
C ARG A 85 -20.22 -13.43 2.97
N PHE A 86 -19.50 -13.20 4.05
CA PHE A 86 -19.91 -12.21 5.04
C PHE A 86 -19.84 -10.81 4.45
N ARG A 87 -20.83 -9.95 4.76
CA ARG A 87 -20.87 -8.58 4.26
C ARG A 87 -19.91 -7.71 5.07
N PRO A 88 -18.96 -7.04 4.41
CA PRO A 88 -18.12 -6.08 5.12
C PRO A 88 -18.85 -4.74 5.24
N GLY A 89 -18.81 -4.16 6.44
CA GLY A 89 -19.25 -2.79 6.72
C GLY A 89 -18.08 -1.82 6.75
N ARG A 90 -18.34 -0.54 6.43
CA ARG A 90 -17.32 0.49 6.59
C ARG A 90 -17.04 0.69 8.07
N ASN A 91 -15.76 0.80 8.43
CA ASN A 91 -15.35 1.20 9.76
C ASN A 91 -15.74 2.67 10.01
N PRO A 92 -16.70 2.96 10.91
CA PRO A 92 -17.16 4.33 11.14
C PRO A 92 -16.07 5.21 11.77
N GLU A 93 -15.12 4.61 12.48
CA GLU A 93 -14.02 5.30 13.16
C GLU A 93 -12.78 5.48 12.28
N PHE A 94 -12.82 5.06 11.00
CA PHE A 94 -11.63 5.02 10.15
C PHE A 94 -10.88 6.37 10.10
N VAL A 95 -11.59 7.49 9.87
CA VAL A 95 -10.98 8.83 9.83
C VAL A 95 -10.40 9.23 11.17
N ALA A 96 -11.16 9.01 12.25
CA ALA A 96 -10.70 9.35 13.60
C ALA A 96 -9.46 8.55 14.01
N GLN A 97 -9.40 7.28 13.63
CA GLN A 97 -8.23 6.42 13.87
C GLN A 97 -7.00 6.87 13.07
N VAL A 98 -7.20 7.33 11.84
CA VAL A 98 -6.11 7.91 11.02
C VAL A 98 -5.60 9.23 11.62
N ASP A 99 -6.49 10.12 12.06
CA ASP A 99 -6.12 11.36 12.76
C ASP A 99 -5.30 11.07 14.02
N ALA A 100 -5.75 10.13 14.85
CA ALA A 100 -5.04 9.73 16.06
C ALA A 100 -3.67 9.11 15.77
N ALA A 101 -3.56 8.34 14.69
CA ALA A 101 -2.27 7.77 14.26
C ALA A 101 -1.29 8.84 13.77
N LEU A 102 -1.75 9.85 13.05
CA LEU A 102 -0.93 11.00 12.65
C LEU A 102 -0.46 11.79 13.89
N GLU A 103 -1.38 12.13 14.80
CA GLU A 103 -1.07 12.86 16.03
C GLU A 103 -0.01 12.13 16.88
N ALA A 104 -0.16 10.81 17.05
CA ALA A 104 0.80 9.99 17.79
C ALA A 104 2.22 10.03 17.19
N ARG A 105 2.34 10.31 15.90
CA ARG A 105 3.62 10.47 15.17
C ARG A 105 4.08 11.93 15.05
N GLY A 106 3.32 12.89 15.56
CA GLY A 106 3.60 14.32 15.40
C GLY A 106 3.39 14.82 13.96
N LEU A 107 2.57 14.11 13.20
CA LEU A 107 2.19 14.44 11.82
C LEU A 107 0.81 15.11 11.79
N ASP A 108 0.50 15.77 10.68
CA ASP A 108 -0.79 16.40 10.42
C ASP A 108 -1.45 15.82 9.15
N ARG A 109 -2.59 16.39 8.75
CA ARG A 109 -3.33 15.93 7.56
C ARG A 109 -2.65 16.22 6.22
N ASP A 110 -1.61 17.06 6.21
CA ASP A 110 -0.78 17.33 5.03
C ASP A 110 0.32 16.27 4.85
N ALA A 111 0.53 15.39 5.83
CA ALA A 111 1.46 14.28 5.74
C ALA A 111 1.08 13.31 4.62
N ARG A 112 2.05 12.53 4.14
CA ARG A 112 1.79 11.45 3.20
C ARG A 112 1.17 10.27 3.93
N ILE A 113 0.02 9.80 3.42
CA ILE A 113 -0.62 8.59 3.91
C ILE A 113 -0.62 7.58 2.77
N ILE A 114 -0.21 6.36 3.06
CA ILE A 114 -0.25 5.25 2.10
C ILE A 114 -1.12 4.14 2.69
N THR A 115 -2.12 3.70 1.93
CA THR A 115 -2.99 2.60 2.34
C THR A 115 -2.67 1.34 1.53
N MET A 116 -2.70 0.18 2.16
CA MET A 116 -2.48 -1.11 1.50
C MET A 116 -3.59 -2.09 1.87
N CYS A 117 -4.25 -2.65 0.87
CA CYS A 117 -5.13 -3.80 1.06
C CYS A 117 -4.57 -5.03 0.34
N ARG A 118 -5.39 -6.07 0.15
CA ARG A 118 -4.95 -7.32 -0.47
C ARG A 118 -4.55 -7.17 -1.95
N SER A 119 -5.36 -6.43 -2.76
CA SER A 119 -5.20 -6.30 -4.21
C SER A 119 -5.04 -4.86 -4.70
N GLY A 120 -5.15 -3.87 -3.81
CA GLY A 120 -5.16 -2.45 -4.17
C GLY A 120 -6.55 -1.91 -4.52
N SER A 121 -7.45 -2.71 -5.11
CA SER A 121 -8.69 -2.25 -5.73
C SER A 121 -9.90 -2.12 -4.78
N GLU A 122 -10.16 -3.10 -3.91
CA GLU A 122 -11.43 -3.11 -3.13
C GLU A 122 -11.42 -2.18 -1.91
N ARG A 123 -10.27 -1.96 -1.30
CA ARG A 123 -10.13 -1.16 -0.07
C ARG A 123 -8.96 -0.18 -0.16
N GLY A 124 -7.87 -0.50 -0.83
CA GLY A 124 -6.70 0.36 -0.96
C GLY A 124 -7.04 1.66 -1.67
N GLU A 125 -7.38 1.62 -2.94
CA GLU A 125 -7.82 2.80 -3.69
C GLU A 125 -9.05 3.48 -3.07
N PRO A 126 -10.15 2.77 -2.69
CA PRO A 126 -11.30 3.41 -2.06
C PRO A 126 -10.99 4.09 -0.73
N SER A 127 -10.12 3.53 0.12
CA SER A 127 -9.73 4.19 1.37
C SER A 127 -8.89 5.43 1.15
N ALA A 128 -7.94 5.40 0.21
CA ALA A 128 -7.14 6.57 -0.13
C ALA A 128 -8.01 7.69 -0.72
N ARG A 129 -8.95 7.35 -1.63
CA ARG A 129 -9.94 8.29 -2.17
C ARG A 129 -10.80 8.89 -1.06
N PHE A 130 -11.32 8.07 -0.17
CA PHE A 130 -12.12 8.52 0.97
C PHE A 130 -11.33 9.46 1.90
N LEU A 131 -10.07 9.15 2.18
CA LEU A 131 -9.19 10.05 2.95
C LEU A 131 -9.02 11.40 2.25
N ARG A 132 -8.77 11.42 0.93
CA ARG A 132 -8.66 12.66 0.15
C ARG A 132 -9.93 13.51 0.22
N GLU A 133 -11.10 12.88 0.12
CA GLU A 133 -12.41 13.53 0.28
C GLU A 133 -12.64 14.08 1.70
N ASN A 134 -11.93 13.56 2.70
CA ASN A 134 -11.98 14.00 4.11
C ASN A 134 -10.80 14.89 4.53
N GLY A 135 -10.07 15.48 3.57
CA GLY A 135 -9.07 16.51 3.84
C GLY A 135 -7.62 16.01 3.95
N PHE A 136 -7.33 14.74 3.63
CA PHE A 136 -5.97 14.20 3.58
C PHE A 136 -5.47 14.19 2.12
N ALA A 137 -5.13 15.36 1.60
CA ALA A 137 -4.86 15.56 0.17
C ALA A 137 -3.73 14.68 -0.38
N ASN A 138 -2.80 14.24 0.46
CA ASN A 138 -1.62 13.45 0.10
C ASN A 138 -1.80 11.94 0.32
N ALA A 139 -3.05 11.48 0.50
CA ALA A 139 -3.34 10.04 0.62
C ALA A 139 -3.14 9.33 -0.73
N ARG A 140 -2.43 8.20 -0.70
CA ARG A 140 -2.13 7.29 -1.81
C ARG A 140 -2.44 5.84 -1.42
N TYR A 141 -2.39 4.92 -2.38
CA TYR A 141 -2.54 3.50 -2.10
C TYR A 141 -1.50 2.65 -2.83
N VAL A 142 -1.15 1.50 -2.25
CA VAL A 142 -0.24 0.54 -2.87
C VAL A 142 -0.95 -0.16 -4.03
N VAL A 143 -0.46 0.08 -5.26
CA VAL A 143 -0.95 -0.60 -6.46
C VAL A 143 -0.71 -2.09 -6.33
N ASN A 144 -1.72 -2.90 -6.66
CA ASN A 144 -1.74 -4.35 -6.46
C ASN A 144 -1.67 -4.80 -4.98
N GLY A 145 -1.61 -3.89 -4.03
CA GLY A 145 -1.69 -4.17 -2.60
C GLY A 145 -0.66 -5.17 -2.08
N PHE A 146 -1.04 -5.93 -1.05
CA PHE A 146 -0.16 -6.90 -0.39
C PHE A 146 0.04 -8.18 -1.21
N GLN A 147 -1.05 -8.81 -1.70
CA GLN A 147 -0.99 -10.13 -2.35
C GLN A 147 -1.13 -10.07 -3.87
N GLY A 148 -1.57 -8.95 -4.42
CA GLY A 148 -1.66 -8.75 -5.87
C GLY A 148 -2.94 -9.25 -6.51
N ASP A 149 -2.88 -9.38 -7.84
CA ASP A 149 -3.98 -9.83 -8.67
C ASP A 149 -4.13 -11.35 -8.68
N THR A 150 -5.35 -11.80 -8.89
CA THR A 150 -5.63 -13.22 -9.12
C THR A 150 -5.17 -13.63 -10.52
N ILE A 151 -4.48 -14.76 -10.62
CA ILE A 151 -4.19 -15.42 -11.89
C ILE A 151 -5.51 -15.98 -12.45
N ARG A 152 -5.83 -15.63 -13.68
CA ARG A 152 -7.14 -15.95 -14.28
C ARG A 152 -7.18 -17.30 -14.97
N GLU A 153 -6.05 -17.78 -15.46
CA GLU A 153 -5.96 -18.96 -16.31
C GLU A 153 -4.73 -19.84 -15.97
N GLY A 154 -4.75 -21.10 -16.37
CA GLY A 154 -3.66 -22.05 -16.20
C GLY A 154 -3.70 -22.79 -14.86
N GLU A 155 -2.63 -23.50 -14.55
CA GLU A 155 -2.49 -24.37 -13.36
C GLU A 155 -2.70 -23.62 -12.05
N TYR A 156 -2.31 -22.36 -11.99
CA TYR A 156 -2.42 -21.51 -10.80
C TYR A 156 -3.62 -20.56 -10.84
N ALA A 157 -4.65 -20.86 -11.66
CA ALA A 157 -5.88 -20.06 -11.67
C ALA A 157 -6.50 -19.97 -10.27
N GLY A 158 -6.87 -18.75 -9.83
CA GLY A 158 -7.36 -18.48 -8.49
C GLY A 158 -6.28 -18.06 -7.49
N PHE A 159 -5.00 -18.36 -7.75
CA PHE A 159 -3.89 -17.94 -6.88
C PHE A 159 -3.45 -16.49 -7.15
N ARG A 160 -2.75 -15.89 -6.18
CA ARG A 160 -2.21 -14.54 -6.23
C ARG A 160 -0.68 -14.58 -6.11
N LEU A 161 -0.02 -14.91 -7.22
CA LEU A 161 1.44 -15.13 -7.27
C LEU A 161 2.13 -14.20 -8.27
N LYS A 162 1.43 -13.18 -8.80
CA LYS A 162 1.89 -12.42 -9.96
C LYS A 162 2.58 -11.11 -9.57
N ASN A 163 2.03 -10.37 -8.64
CA ASN A 163 2.44 -9.01 -8.26
C ASN A 163 1.99 -8.72 -6.80
N GLY A 164 2.08 -7.46 -6.38
CA GLY A 164 1.82 -7.04 -5.01
C GLY A 164 3.05 -7.16 -4.12
N TRP A 165 2.99 -6.62 -2.90
CA TRP A 165 4.07 -6.57 -1.93
C TRP A 165 4.75 -7.92 -1.71
N GLN A 166 3.95 -8.94 -1.40
CA GLN A 166 4.37 -10.30 -1.08
C GLN A 166 5.18 -10.97 -2.21
N ASN A 167 4.83 -10.68 -3.47
CA ASN A 167 5.47 -11.27 -4.64
C ASN A 167 6.55 -10.37 -5.28
N SER A 168 6.91 -9.27 -4.63
CA SER A 168 7.88 -8.29 -5.12
C SER A 168 9.25 -8.41 -4.44
N GLY A 169 9.47 -9.47 -3.64
CA GLY A 169 10.72 -9.67 -2.89
C GLY A 169 10.88 -8.73 -1.69
N LEU A 170 9.81 -8.05 -1.28
CA LEU A 170 9.79 -7.15 -0.15
C LEU A 170 9.57 -7.90 1.17
N PRO A 171 9.99 -7.36 2.34
CA PRO A 171 9.89 -8.04 3.61
C PRO A 171 8.44 -8.28 4.04
N TRP A 172 8.12 -9.50 4.45
CA TRP A 172 6.85 -9.91 5.04
C TRP A 172 6.99 -11.21 5.82
N ASP A 173 6.03 -11.49 6.70
CA ASP A 173 5.97 -12.73 7.50
C ASP A 173 4.51 -13.23 7.56
N THR A 174 4.33 -14.49 7.96
CA THR A 174 3.02 -15.07 8.26
C THR A 174 2.51 -14.68 9.65
N ARG A 175 3.37 -14.15 10.52
CA ARG A 175 3.04 -13.69 11.87
C ARG A 175 2.74 -12.19 11.87
N MET A 176 1.68 -11.83 12.57
CA MET A 176 1.31 -10.44 12.80
C MET A 176 2.10 -9.84 13.96
N ASN A 177 2.41 -8.55 13.87
CA ASN A 177 2.91 -7.80 15.02
C ASN A 177 1.72 -7.34 15.89
N PRO A 178 1.60 -7.84 17.14
CA PRO A 178 0.44 -7.54 17.98
C PRO A 178 0.32 -6.07 18.39
N GLU A 179 1.40 -5.29 18.30
CA GLU A 179 1.40 -3.87 18.64
C GLU A 179 0.81 -2.99 17.52
N LYS A 180 0.77 -3.53 16.29
CA LYS A 180 0.31 -2.81 15.10
C LYS A 180 -1.07 -3.24 14.61
N ILE A 181 -1.63 -4.32 15.15
CA ILE A 181 -2.90 -4.90 14.69
C ILE A 181 -4.09 -4.29 15.42
N HIS A 182 -5.09 -3.87 14.65
CA HIS A 182 -6.38 -3.46 15.17
C HIS A 182 -7.06 -4.57 15.97
N ARG A 183 -7.48 -4.24 17.19
CA ARG A 183 -8.29 -5.09 18.06
C ARG A 183 -9.51 -4.29 18.49
N SER A 184 -10.69 -4.86 18.32
CA SER A 184 -11.91 -4.34 18.95
C SER A 184 -11.86 -4.70 20.43
N ASP A 185 -12.12 -3.71 21.27
CA ASP A 185 -12.29 -3.87 22.72
C ASP A 185 -13.55 -4.67 23.04
#